data_1f413699db6ccb9a57d06dbc32887669
#
_entry.id   1f413699db6ccb9a57d06dbc32887669
#
_cell.length_a   1.000
_cell.length_b   1.000
_cell.length_c   1.000
_cell.angle_alpha   90.00
_cell.angle_beta   90.00
_cell.angle_gamma   90.00
#
_symmetry.space_group_name_H-M   'P 1'
#
loop_
_entity.id
_entity.type
_entity.pdbx_description
1 polymer ?
#
loop_
_entity_poly.entity_id
_entity_poly.type
_entity_poly.pdbx_seq_one_letter_code
_entity_poly.pdbx_strand_id
1 'polypeptide(L)'
;EWTGISLKNLLKDYENLYKNKKNIWIEFTSFDKGSYNISLPIKVIKEKSMIALYQNGDPIRPEQGYPLRLVISGWEGSTHVKWLKQIKFRDGPAYTRNETSRYTDLLSNGKARQFSFIMDLKSVITRPSLGDRLKKGEVLISGYAWSGSTKIKKVEISVNGGKTWKKADIYQEKISSVRFNYIYNWKGNETIIQSRCIDNRLRIQPT
;
A
#
# COMPACT_ATOMS: atom_id res chain seq x y z
N GLU A 1 -6.40 -7.44 -9.57
CA GLU A 1 -5.57 -6.93 -10.68
C GLU A 1 -6.14 -5.64 -11.24
N TRP A 2 -5.26 -4.72 -11.70
CA TRP A 2 -5.65 -3.46 -12.35
C TRP A 2 -5.11 -3.44 -13.77
N THR A 3 -5.94 -3.03 -14.72
CA THR A 3 -5.55 -2.89 -16.14
C THR A 3 -5.85 -1.47 -16.60
N GLY A 4 -4.91 -0.88 -17.32
CA GLY A 4 -5.03 0.51 -17.77
C GLY A 4 -3.79 1.02 -18.49
N ILE A 5 -3.65 2.33 -18.57
CA ILE A 5 -2.59 3.02 -19.29
C ILE A 5 -1.53 3.51 -18.30
N SER A 6 -0.28 3.13 -18.50
CA SER A 6 0.85 3.66 -17.72
C SER A 6 0.95 5.18 -17.88
N LEU A 7 1.02 5.91 -16.77
CA LEU A 7 1.25 7.35 -16.82
C LEU A 7 2.62 7.71 -17.43
N LYS A 8 3.60 6.84 -17.36
CA LYS A 8 4.86 7.02 -18.07
C LYS A 8 4.63 7.19 -19.57
N ASN A 9 3.76 6.37 -20.16
CA ASN A 9 3.46 6.45 -21.59
C ASN A 9 2.61 7.67 -21.93
N LEU A 10 1.57 7.94 -21.14
CA LEU A 10 0.72 9.11 -21.33
C LEU A 10 1.49 10.43 -21.24
N LEU A 11 2.44 10.53 -20.34
CA LEU A 11 3.21 11.76 -20.11
C LEU A 11 4.29 12.03 -21.15
N LYS A 12 4.60 11.08 -22.05
CA LYS A 12 5.59 11.29 -23.12
C LYS A 12 5.20 12.44 -24.04
N ASP A 13 3.93 12.53 -24.39
CA ASP A 13 3.39 13.56 -25.28
C ASP A 13 3.43 14.97 -24.67
N TYR A 14 3.65 15.05 -23.38
CA TYR A 14 3.70 16.31 -22.62
C TYR A 14 5.09 16.61 -22.05
N GLU A 15 6.14 15.94 -22.56
CA GLU A 15 7.50 16.06 -22.04
C GLU A 15 8.04 17.50 -22.08
N ASN A 16 7.64 18.28 -23.07
CA ASN A 16 7.99 19.68 -23.20
C ASN A 16 7.56 20.53 -22.00
N LEU A 17 6.51 20.14 -21.27
CA LEU A 17 6.00 20.87 -20.09
C LEU A 17 6.88 20.73 -18.86
N TYR A 18 7.71 19.66 -18.79
CA TYR A 18 8.45 19.34 -17.57
C TYR A 18 9.94 19.01 -17.79
N LYS A 19 10.39 18.77 -19.01
CA LYS A 19 11.75 18.30 -19.35
C LYS A 19 12.87 19.14 -18.72
N ASN A 20 12.71 20.46 -18.68
CA ASN A 20 13.73 21.39 -18.20
C ASN A 20 13.47 21.92 -16.78
N LYS A 21 12.53 21.32 -16.05
CA LYS A 21 12.14 21.78 -14.71
C LYS A 21 12.63 20.81 -13.64
N LYS A 22 13.08 21.34 -12.49
CA LYS A 22 13.72 20.53 -11.45
C LYS A 22 12.74 19.90 -10.45
N ASN A 23 11.62 20.55 -10.15
CA ASN A 23 10.73 20.18 -9.06
C ASN A 23 9.28 20.00 -9.54
N ILE A 24 9.08 19.08 -10.48
CA ILE A 24 7.75 18.86 -11.05
C ILE A 24 6.95 17.87 -10.21
N TRP A 25 5.76 18.30 -9.90
CA TRP A 25 4.69 17.52 -9.29
C TRP A 25 3.50 17.44 -10.24
N ILE A 26 2.69 16.42 -10.05
CA ILE A 26 1.42 16.28 -10.77
C ILE A 26 0.31 16.23 -9.75
N GLU A 27 -0.63 17.16 -9.87
CA GLU A 27 -1.86 17.19 -9.09
C GLU A 27 -2.95 16.42 -9.84
N PHE A 28 -3.63 15.54 -9.12
CA PHE A 28 -4.78 14.77 -9.59
C PHE A 28 -6.01 15.22 -8.84
N THR A 29 -7.08 15.53 -9.55
CA THR A 29 -8.34 15.97 -8.97
C THR A 29 -9.47 15.04 -9.38
N SER A 30 -10.30 14.65 -8.42
CA SER A 30 -11.50 13.84 -8.65
C SER A 30 -12.70 14.67 -9.11
N PHE A 31 -13.73 14.00 -9.64
CA PHE A 31 -15.00 14.61 -10.04
C PHE A 31 -16.05 14.57 -8.93
N ASP A 32 -15.73 14.08 -7.74
CA ASP A 32 -16.66 14.04 -6.62
C ASP A 32 -17.02 15.45 -6.08
N LYS A 33 -18.10 15.54 -5.32
CA LYS A 33 -18.57 16.80 -4.72
C LYS A 33 -17.52 17.44 -3.80
N GLY A 34 -16.64 16.65 -3.20
CA GLY A 34 -15.55 17.10 -2.33
C GLY A 34 -14.31 17.55 -3.10
N SER A 35 -14.28 17.36 -4.44
CA SER A 35 -13.13 17.64 -5.30
C SER A 35 -11.82 17.14 -4.70
N TYR A 36 -11.82 15.85 -4.28
CA TYR A 36 -10.63 15.26 -3.69
C TYR A 36 -9.43 15.45 -4.60
N ASN A 37 -8.37 16.03 -4.08
CA ASN A 37 -7.16 16.27 -4.83
C ASN A 37 -5.91 15.90 -4.02
N ILE A 38 -4.87 15.51 -4.75
CA ILE A 38 -3.56 15.18 -4.21
C ILE A 38 -2.50 15.43 -5.25
N SER A 39 -1.30 15.81 -4.82
CA SER A 39 -0.16 15.97 -5.71
C SER A 39 0.98 15.01 -5.38
N LEU A 40 1.73 14.63 -6.40
CA LEU A 40 2.78 13.62 -6.28
C LEU A 40 3.97 13.99 -7.18
N PRO A 41 5.21 13.68 -6.75
CA PRO A 41 6.39 13.93 -7.56
C PRO A 41 6.31 13.17 -8.89
N ILE A 42 6.64 13.82 -10.00
CA ILE A 42 6.59 13.23 -11.35
C ILE A 42 7.40 11.94 -11.46
N LYS A 43 8.51 11.81 -10.73
CA LYS A 43 9.32 10.60 -10.70
C LYS A 43 8.51 9.39 -10.25
N VAL A 44 7.77 9.52 -9.15
CA VAL A 44 6.90 8.46 -8.63
C VAL A 44 5.81 8.10 -9.63
N ILE A 45 5.21 9.13 -10.24
CA ILE A 45 4.13 8.95 -11.22
C ILE A 45 4.63 8.17 -12.44
N LYS A 46 5.78 8.51 -12.99
CA LYS A 46 6.36 7.81 -14.15
C LYS A 46 6.74 6.36 -13.84
N GLU A 47 7.23 6.08 -12.64
CA GLU A 47 7.75 4.75 -12.30
C GLU A 47 6.67 3.76 -11.85
N LYS A 48 5.61 4.24 -11.18
CA LYS A 48 4.75 3.37 -10.37
C LYS A 48 3.26 3.51 -10.62
N SER A 49 2.83 4.36 -11.54
CA SER A 49 1.41 4.68 -11.67
C SER A 49 0.79 4.37 -13.02
N MET A 50 -0.52 4.18 -12.99
CA MET A 50 -1.35 4.00 -14.16
C MET A 50 -2.71 4.70 -13.98
N ILE A 51 -3.34 5.03 -15.09
CA ILE A 51 -4.78 5.28 -15.16
C ILE A 51 -5.45 3.94 -15.40
N ALA A 52 -6.13 3.41 -14.39
CA ALA A 52 -6.81 2.15 -14.46
C ALA A 52 -8.23 2.31 -15.01
N LEU A 53 -8.63 1.38 -15.87
CA LEU A 53 -9.93 1.29 -16.53
C LEU A 53 -10.66 0.00 -16.15
N TYR A 54 -9.91 -1.05 -15.77
CA TYR A 54 -10.44 -2.36 -15.41
C TYR A 54 -9.87 -2.84 -14.08
N GLN A 55 -10.68 -3.63 -13.37
CA GLN A 55 -10.30 -4.34 -12.16
C GLN A 55 -10.69 -5.81 -12.28
N ASN A 56 -9.73 -6.72 -12.16
CA ASN A 56 -9.91 -8.18 -12.29
C ASN A 56 -10.58 -8.62 -13.61
N GLY A 57 -10.31 -7.91 -14.71
CA GLY A 57 -10.84 -8.18 -16.03
C GLY A 57 -12.12 -7.41 -16.38
N ASP A 58 -12.85 -6.90 -15.37
CA ASP A 58 -14.09 -6.15 -15.58
C ASP A 58 -13.85 -4.63 -15.57
N PRO A 59 -14.70 -3.83 -16.24
CA PRO A 59 -14.69 -2.38 -16.09
C PRO A 59 -14.79 -1.98 -14.62
N ILE A 60 -14.13 -0.91 -14.25
CA ILE A 60 -14.18 -0.42 -12.87
C ILE A 60 -15.62 -0.07 -12.49
N ARG A 61 -16.09 -0.53 -11.33
CA ARG A 61 -17.42 -0.16 -10.82
C ARG A 61 -17.46 1.30 -10.36
N PRO A 62 -18.64 1.94 -10.31
CA PRO A 62 -18.78 3.32 -9.83
C PRO A 62 -18.10 3.57 -8.49
N GLU A 63 -18.28 2.68 -7.50
CA GLU A 63 -17.69 2.79 -6.16
C GLU A 63 -16.17 2.71 -6.18
N GLN A 64 -15.61 2.08 -7.21
CA GLN A 64 -14.17 1.95 -7.42
C GLN A 64 -13.57 3.08 -8.26
N GLY A 65 -14.40 4.00 -8.79
CA GLY A 65 -13.96 5.19 -9.49
C GLY A 65 -14.17 5.18 -11.02
N TYR A 66 -15.19 4.45 -11.52
CA TYR A 66 -15.58 4.52 -12.94
C TYR A 66 -15.77 5.98 -13.40
N PRO A 67 -15.37 6.38 -14.62
CA PRO A 67 -14.82 5.53 -15.69
C PRO A 67 -13.33 5.24 -15.56
N LEU A 68 -12.60 6.00 -14.78
CA LEU A 68 -11.15 5.84 -14.65
C LEU A 68 -10.65 6.37 -13.31
N ARG A 69 -9.57 5.78 -12.84
CA ARG A 69 -8.92 6.17 -11.59
C ARG A 69 -7.40 6.11 -11.67
N LEU A 70 -6.76 6.87 -10.80
CA LEU A 70 -5.33 6.74 -10.55
C LEU A 70 -5.05 5.53 -9.66
N VAL A 71 -4.04 4.73 -10.03
CA VAL A 71 -3.48 3.64 -9.21
C VAL A 71 -1.97 3.82 -9.12
N ILE A 72 -1.41 3.74 -7.91
CA ILE A 72 0.02 3.90 -7.65
C ILE A 72 0.53 2.71 -6.85
N SER A 73 1.39 1.91 -7.44
CA SER A 73 1.91 0.70 -6.80
C SER A 73 2.73 1.02 -5.54
N GLY A 74 2.41 0.37 -4.43
CA GLY A 74 3.11 0.50 -3.15
C GLY A 74 2.76 1.76 -2.35
N TRP A 75 1.77 2.53 -2.78
CA TRP A 75 1.31 3.72 -2.09
C TRP A 75 -0.05 3.52 -1.43
N GLU A 76 -0.34 4.30 -0.41
CA GLU A 76 -1.62 4.25 0.31
C GLU A 76 -2.81 4.51 -0.63
N GLY A 77 -3.93 3.85 -0.35
CA GLY A 77 -5.16 3.98 -1.15
C GLY A 77 -5.67 5.41 -1.29
N SER A 78 -5.34 6.26 -0.34
CA SER A 78 -5.60 7.70 -0.38
C SER A 78 -4.97 8.42 -1.58
N THR A 79 -3.88 7.90 -2.13
CA THR A 79 -3.25 8.47 -3.33
C THR A 79 -3.89 8.00 -4.63
N HIS A 80 -4.80 7.02 -4.57
CA HIS A 80 -5.47 6.43 -5.72
C HIS A 80 -6.77 7.20 -6.04
N VAL A 81 -6.64 8.37 -6.65
CA VAL A 81 -7.77 9.26 -6.94
C VAL A 81 -8.81 8.57 -7.83
N LYS A 82 -10.02 8.39 -7.31
CA LYS A 82 -11.19 7.86 -8.03
C LYS A 82 -11.84 8.97 -8.88
N TRP A 83 -12.63 8.57 -9.88
CA TRP A 83 -13.35 9.51 -10.75
C TRP A 83 -12.43 10.63 -11.23
N LEU A 84 -11.29 10.26 -11.76
CA LEU A 84 -10.25 11.21 -12.13
C LEU A 84 -10.77 12.19 -13.19
N LYS A 85 -10.75 13.49 -12.84
CA LYS A 85 -11.23 14.58 -13.68
C LYS A 85 -10.09 15.34 -14.33
N GLN A 86 -9.02 15.60 -13.60
CA GLN A 86 -7.96 16.51 -14.03
C GLN A 86 -6.59 16.01 -13.59
N ILE A 87 -5.62 16.22 -14.49
CA ILE A 87 -4.19 16.02 -14.27
C ILE A 87 -3.51 17.37 -14.57
N LYS A 88 -2.82 17.95 -13.59
CA LYS A 88 -2.21 19.27 -13.69
C LYS A 88 -0.74 19.23 -13.30
N PHE A 89 0.12 19.78 -14.14
CA PHE A 89 1.54 19.97 -13.81
C PHE A 89 1.73 21.16 -12.88
N ARG A 90 2.63 21.02 -11.90
CA ARG A 90 2.95 22.04 -10.89
C ARG A 90 4.46 22.11 -10.65
N ASP A 91 4.92 23.27 -10.25
CA ASP A 91 6.32 23.52 -9.84
C ASP A 91 6.48 23.30 -8.31
N GLY A 92 6.05 22.13 -7.81
CA GLY A 92 6.06 21.77 -6.41
C GLY A 92 4.75 21.16 -5.93
N PRO A 93 4.67 20.75 -4.64
CA PRO A 93 3.45 20.19 -4.07
C PRO A 93 2.28 21.16 -4.13
N ALA A 94 1.07 20.63 -4.26
CA ALA A 94 -0.15 21.45 -4.26
C ALA A 94 -0.52 21.95 -2.86
N TYR A 95 0.02 21.32 -1.82
CA TYR A 95 -0.32 21.60 -0.41
C TYR A 95 -1.84 21.57 -0.16
N THR A 96 -2.49 20.55 -0.73
CA THR A 96 -3.92 20.37 -0.53
C THR A 96 -4.24 20.09 0.95
N ARG A 97 -5.50 20.24 1.35
CA ARG A 97 -5.94 19.91 2.70
C ARG A 97 -5.59 18.47 3.10
N ASN A 98 -5.66 17.55 2.15
CA ASN A 98 -5.32 16.15 2.42
C ASN A 98 -3.82 16.00 2.71
N GLU A 99 -2.97 16.65 1.94
CA GLU A 99 -1.51 16.58 2.08
C GLU A 99 -1.00 17.22 3.37
N THR A 100 -1.61 18.35 3.77
CA THR A 100 -1.11 19.16 4.89
C THR A 100 -1.78 18.85 6.22
N SER A 101 -2.89 18.10 6.22
CA SER A 101 -3.66 17.78 7.42
C SER A 101 -3.80 16.28 7.63
N ARG A 102 -4.40 15.56 6.68
CA ARG A 102 -4.77 14.15 6.88
C ARG A 102 -3.61 13.16 6.76
N TYR A 103 -2.63 13.48 5.92
CA TYR A 103 -1.47 12.61 5.64
C TYR A 103 -0.18 13.23 6.14
N THR A 104 -0.26 13.71 7.38
CA THR A 104 0.86 14.25 8.15
C THR A 104 0.92 13.53 9.48
N ASP A 105 2.02 12.84 9.75
CA ASP A 105 2.23 12.09 10.99
C ASP A 105 3.03 12.91 11.98
N LEU A 106 2.56 12.98 13.23
CA LEU A 106 3.35 13.52 14.33
C LEU A 106 4.39 12.49 14.76
N LEU A 107 5.65 12.90 14.80
CA LEU A 107 6.75 12.07 15.24
C LEU A 107 6.99 12.24 16.75
N SER A 108 7.62 11.24 17.39
CA SER A 108 7.95 11.25 18.82
C SER A 108 8.85 12.42 19.26
N ASN A 109 9.60 13.00 18.33
CA ASN A 109 10.46 14.18 18.56
C ASN A 109 9.71 15.53 18.42
N GLY A 110 8.39 15.52 18.33
CA GLY A 110 7.55 16.71 18.16
C GLY A 110 7.53 17.32 16.76
N LYS A 111 8.23 16.72 15.78
CA LYS A 111 8.18 17.14 14.37
C LYS A 111 7.06 16.45 13.63
N ALA A 112 6.57 17.06 12.57
CA ALA A 112 5.57 16.45 11.68
C ALA A 112 6.23 15.96 10.38
N ARG A 113 5.89 14.73 9.98
CA ARG A 113 6.26 14.16 8.68
C ARG A 113 5.08 14.33 7.74
N GLN A 114 5.20 15.22 6.77
CA GLN A 114 4.19 15.39 5.72
C GLN A 114 4.33 14.34 4.61
N PHE A 115 3.25 14.13 3.86
CA PHE A 115 3.21 13.22 2.70
C PHE A 115 3.51 11.76 3.06
N SER A 116 2.87 11.25 4.11
CA SER A 116 2.97 9.86 4.56
C SER A 116 2.13 8.94 3.66
N PHE A 117 2.53 8.79 2.40
CA PHE A 117 1.73 8.13 1.37
C PHE A 117 2.22 6.72 0.99
N ILE A 118 3.42 6.36 1.38
CA ILE A 118 3.97 5.04 1.06
C ILE A 118 3.43 4.03 2.08
N MET A 119 2.92 2.90 1.60
CA MET A 119 2.49 1.82 2.49
C MET A 119 3.66 1.32 3.34
N ASP A 120 3.47 1.34 4.64
CA ASP A 120 4.45 0.83 5.59
C ASP A 120 4.56 -0.70 5.50
N LEU A 121 5.62 -1.22 6.11
CA LEU A 121 5.87 -2.63 6.28
C LEU A 121 4.80 -3.23 7.20
N LYS A 122 4.01 -4.18 6.70
CA LYS A 122 2.86 -4.75 7.41
C LYS A 122 2.68 -6.23 7.14
N SER A 123 2.17 -6.94 8.14
CA SER A 123 1.64 -8.29 8.00
C SER A 123 0.29 -8.41 8.66
N VAL A 124 -0.54 -9.30 8.14
CA VAL A 124 -1.87 -9.61 8.68
C VAL A 124 -2.10 -11.12 8.66
N ILE A 125 -2.61 -11.66 9.75
CA ILE A 125 -3.05 -13.05 9.84
C ILE A 125 -4.47 -13.11 9.30
N THR A 126 -4.73 -14.03 8.36
CA THR A 126 -6.05 -14.28 7.78
C THR A 126 -6.64 -15.61 8.23
N ARG A 127 -5.81 -16.51 8.77
CA ARG A 127 -6.24 -17.75 9.41
C ARG A 127 -5.36 -18.03 10.63
N PRO A 128 -5.94 -18.48 11.75
CA PRO A 128 -7.39 -18.60 11.99
C PRO A 128 -8.09 -17.24 11.98
N SER A 129 -9.37 -17.23 11.64
CA SER A 129 -10.22 -16.04 11.62
C SER A 129 -11.25 -16.07 12.74
N LEU A 130 -11.88 -14.93 12.99
CA LEU A 130 -12.93 -14.82 14.00
C LEU A 130 -14.08 -15.81 13.69
N GLY A 131 -14.44 -16.63 14.68
CA GLY A 131 -15.49 -17.65 14.55
C GLY A 131 -15.04 -19.03 14.09
N ASP A 132 -13.76 -19.21 13.71
CA ASP A 132 -13.22 -20.53 13.37
C ASP A 132 -13.25 -21.44 14.61
N ARG A 133 -13.77 -22.65 14.42
CA ARG A 133 -13.75 -23.73 15.44
C ARG A 133 -12.52 -24.60 15.22
N LEU A 134 -11.54 -24.47 16.09
CA LEU A 134 -10.29 -25.20 15.99
C LEU A 134 -10.31 -26.46 16.87
N LYS A 135 -9.62 -27.50 16.41
CA LYS A 135 -9.32 -28.70 17.21
C LYS A 135 -7.88 -28.60 17.72
N LYS A 136 -7.61 -29.22 18.90
CA LYS A 136 -6.24 -29.40 19.39
C LYS A 136 -5.41 -30.14 18.35
N GLY A 137 -4.13 -29.80 18.24
CA GLY A 137 -3.21 -30.37 17.27
C GLY A 137 -2.68 -29.32 16.30
N GLU A 138 -2.42 -29.71 15.07
CA GLU A 138 -1.87 -28.83 14.05
C GLU A 138 -2.87 -27.81 13.58
N VAL A 139 -2.53 -26.53 13.73
CA VAL A 139 -3.29 -25.38 13.28
C VAL A 139 -2.45 -24.61 12.27
N LEU A 140 -3.00 -24.39 11.09
CA LEU A 140 -2.37 -23.53 10.08
C LEU A 140 -2.62 -22.07 10.42
N ILE A 141 -1.55 -21.33 10.67
CA ILE A 141 -1.55 -19.88 10.76
C ILE A 141 -1.07 -19.34 9.41
N SER A 142 -1.91 -18.57 8.73
CA SER A 142 -1.56 -18.03 7.41
C SER A 142 -1.99 -16.58 7.25
N GLY A 143 -1.38 -15.90 6.28
CA GLY A 143 -1.69 -14.49 6.02
C GLY A 143 -0.85 -13.89 4.92
N TYR A 144 -0.85 -12.57 4.91
CA TYR A 144 -0.11 -11.76 3.94
C TYR A 144 0.84 -10.80 4.63
N ALA A 145 1.95 -10.50 3.96
CA ALA A 145 2.85 -9.42 4.36
C ALA A 145 3.24 -8.60 3.12
N TRP A 146 3.42 -7.29 3.31
CA TRP A 146 3.75 -6.38 2.22
C TRP A 146 4.58 -5.18 2.68
N SER A 147 5.17 -4.50 1.70
CA SER A 147 5.82 -3.21 1.87
C SER A 147 5.65 -2.37 0.61
N GLY A 148 5.39 -1.08 0.75
CA GLY A 148 5.26 -0.16 -0.38
C GLY A 148 6.58 0.20 -1.07
N SER A 149 7.72 -0.03 -0.43
CA SER A 149 9.02 0.44 -0.91
C SER A 149 10.11 -0.64 -1.01
N THR A 150 9.89 -1.83 -0.45
CA THR A 150 10.91 -2.87 -0.31
C THR A 150 10.29 -4.26 -0.47
N LYS A 151 11.14 -5.28 -0.63
CA LYS A 151 10.71 -6.68 -0.65
C LYS A 151 10.69 -7.25 0.77
N ILE A 152 9.73 -8.12 1.05
CA ILE A 152 9.68 -8.87 2.30
C ILE A 152 10.81 -9.91 2.28
N LYS A 153 11.64 -9.92 3.32
CA LYS A 153 12.74 -10.88 3.51
C LYS A 153 12.28 -12.08 4.33
N LYS A 154 11.52 -11.86 5.39
CA LYS A 154 10.93 -12.92 6.22
C LYS A 154 9.68 -12.45 6.94
N VAL A 155 8.86 -13.41 7.33
CA VAL A 155 7.74 -13.22 8.25
C VAL A 155 8.01 -14.09 9.49
N GLU A 156 7.67 -13.56 10.65
CA GLU A 156 7.77 -14.27 11.93
C GLU A 156 6.41 -14.30 12.62
N ILE A 157 6.15 -15.44 13.28
CA ILE A 157 4.94 -15.67 14.07
C ILE A 157 5.32 -15.82 15.53
N SER A 158 4.57 -15.14 16.38
CA SER A 158 4.55 -15.38 17.82
C SER A 158 3.22 -16.04 18.20
N VAL A 159 3.25 -16.98 19.11
CA VAL A 159 2.07 -17.64 19.69
C VAL A 159 1.98 -17.41 21.20
N ASN A 160 2.69 -16.43 21.71
CA ASN A 160 2.76 -16.12 23.14
C ASN A 160 2.81 -14.60 23.40
N GLY A 161 2.09 -13.82 22.60
CA GLY A 161 1.97 -12.37 22.77
C GLY A 161 3.27 -11.60 22.53
N GLY A 162 4.07 -12.03 21.54
CA GLY A 162 5.30 -11.34 21.15
C GLY A 162 6.54 -11.68 21.96
N LYS A 163 6.45 -12.60 22.94
CA LYS A 163 7.60 -12.98 23.78
C LYS A 163 8.67 -13.75 23.00
N THR A 164 8.25 -14.62 22.08
CA THR A 164 9.17 -15.36 21.19
C THR A 164 8.62 -15.37 19.77
N TRP A 165 9.52 -15.43 18.80
CA TRP A 165 9.20 -15.35 17.38
C TRP A 165 9.81 -16.51 16.61
N LYS A 166 9.04 -17.16 15.75
CA LYS A 166 9.48 -18.23 14.87
C LYS A 166 9.25 -17.86 13.41
N LYS A 167 10.18 -18.25 12.56
CA LYS A 167 10.09 -17.97 11.11
C LYS A 167 8.93 -18.75 10.50
N ALA A 168 8.12 -18.07 9.69
CA ALA A 168 7.11 -18.67 8.83
C ALA A 168 7.68 -18.94 7.43
N ASP A 169 7.10 -19.90 6.73
CA ASP A 169 7.36 -20.12 5.31
C ASP A 169 6.69 -19.04 4.50
N ILE A 170 7.40 -18.47 3.52
CA ILE A 170 6.88 -17.42 2.64
C ILE A 170 6.82 -17.92 1.21
N TYR A 171 5.71 -17.59 0.55
CA TYR A 171 5.46 -17.89 -0.84
C TYR A 171 5.32 -16.56 -1.58
N GLN A 172 6.18 -16.32 -2.54
CA GLN A 172 6.17 -15.07 -3.30
C GLN A 172 5.12 -15.16 -4.39
N GLU A 173 4.04 -14.38 -4.27
CA GLU A 173 3.03 -14.30 -5.32
C GLU A 173 3.24 -13.14 -6.27
N LYS A 174 3.73 -11.99 -5.80
CA LYS A 174 4.00 -10.78 -6.59
C LYS A 174 5.11 -9.93 -5.96
N ILE A 175 5.58 -8.93 -6.68
CA ILE A 175 6.77 -8.13 -6.32
C ILE A 175 6.66 -7.42 -4.96
N SER A 176 5.44 -7.08 -4.50
CA SER A 176 5.22 -6.22 -3.32
C SER A 176 4.56 -6.93 -2.14
N SER A 177 4.06 -8.15 -2.31
CA SER A 177 3.40 -8.90 -1.24
C SER A 177 3.77 -10.37 -1.28
N VAL A 178 3.78 -11.00 -0.12
CA VAL A 178 4.02 -12.43 0.04
C VAL A 178 2.90 -13.04 0.87
N ARG A 179 2.54 -14.29 0.57
CA ARG A 179 1.79 -15.13 1.49
C ARG A 179 2.75 -15.77 2.46
N PHE A 180 2.28 -16.05 3.67
CA PHE A 180 3.02 -16.85 4.63
C PHE A 180 2.15 -17.91 5.26
N ASN A 181 2.79 -19.00 5.65
CA ASN A 181 2.20 -20.12 6.39
C ASN A 181 3.11 -20.50 7.56
N TYR A 182 2.47 -20.88 8.68
CA TYR A 182 3.15 -21.43 9.84
C TYR A 182 2.26 -22.49 10.49
N ILE A 183 2.78 -23.69 10.71
CA ILE A 183 2.06 -24.77 11.39
C ILE A 183 2.37 -24.69 12.88
N TYR A 184 1.34 -24.53 13.69
CA TYR A 184 1.42 -24.48 15.13
C TYR A 184 0.70 -25.67 15.78
N ASN A 185 1.40 -26.42 16.62
CA ASN A 185 0.80 -27.53 17.38
C ASN A 185 0.11 -26.95 18.64
N TRP A 186 -1.16 -26.57 18.48
CA TRP A 186 -1.95 -25.94 19.54
C TRP A 186 -2.42 -26.94 20.59
N LYS A 187 -2.24 -26.61 21.87
CA LYS A 187 -2.58 -27.47 23.01
C LYS A 187 -3.99 -27.24 23.57
N GLY A 188 -4.77 -26.34 22.98
CA GLY A 188 -6.15 -26.03 23.40
C GLY A 188 -6.25 -25.00 24.50
N ASN A 189 -5.18 -24.31 24.83
CA ASN A 189 -5.15 -23.21 25.79
C ASN A 189 -5.33 -21.85 25.07
N GLU A 190 -5.66 -20.81 25.82
CA GLU A 190 -5.67 -19.46 25.31
C GLU A 190 -4.31 -19.09 24.71
N THR A 191 -4.32 -18.49 23.51
CA THR A 191 -3.11 -18.25 22.74
C THR A 191 -3.24 -16.92 22.00
N ILE A 192 -2.31 -16.00 22.26
CA ILE A 192 -2.21 -14.72 21.53
C ILE A 192 -1.27 -14.91 20.35
N ILE A 193 -1.83 -14.85 19.15
CA ILE A 193 -1.09 -15.03 17.91
C ILE A 193 -0.80 -13.65 17.31
N GLN A 194 0.46 -13.42 16.93
CA GLN A 194 0.91 -12.20 16.28
C GLN A 194 1.80 -12.53 15.10
N SER A 195 1.79 -11.69 14.08
CA SER A 195 2.73 -11.73 12.97
C SER A 195 3.52 -10.43 12.88
N ARG A 196 4.77 -10.52 12.44
CA ARG A 196 5.56 -9.39 12.01
C ARG A 196 6.37 -9.73 10.78
N CYS A 197 6.62 -8.76 9.93
CA CYS A 197 7.48 -8.97 8.78
C CYS A 197 8.75 -8.11 8.86
N ILE A 198 9.76 -8.55 8.13
CA ILE A 198 11.07 -7.92 8.04
C ILE A 198 11.39 -7.81 6.55
N ASP A 199 11.80 -6.64 6.13
CA ASP A 199 12.16 -6.37 4.74
C ASP A 199 13.64 -6.64 4.43
N ASN A 200 14.01 -6.47 3.16
CA ASN A 200 15.39 -6.66 2.71
C ASN A 200 16.36 -5.56 3.19
N ARG A 201 15.87 -4.48 3.80
CA ARG A 201 16.66 -3.45 4.49
C ARG A 201 16.73 -3.67 6.00
N LEU A 202 16.27 -4.83 6.49
CA LEU A 202 16.23 -5.23 7.89
C LEU A 202 15.32 -4.34 8.77
N ARG A 203 14.42 -3.58 8.19
CA ARG A 203 13.39 -2.89 8.97
C ARG A 203 12.38 -3.90 9.45
N ILE A 204 11.96 -3.77 10.70
CA ILE A 204 10.99 -4.66 11.37
C ILE A 204 9.67 -3.91 11.48
N GLN A 205 8.57 -4.58 11.19
CA GLN A 205 7.24 -4.07 11.46
C GLN A 205 7.09 -3.76 12.95
N PRO A 206 6.61 -2.57 13.35
CA PRO A 206 6.22 -2.30 14.74
C PRO A 206 5.13 -3.25 15.20
N THR A 207 5.21 -3.74 16.43
CA THR A 207 4.26 -4.69 17.05
C THR A 207 3.61 -4.08 18.27
#